data_5e0529cad13557f9ea637e1d8aac899d
#
_entry.id   5e0529cad13557f9ea637e1d8aac899d
#
_cell.length_a   1.000
_cell.length_b   1.000
_cell.length_c   1.000
_cell.angle_alpha   90.00
_cell.angle_beta   90.00
_cell.angle_gamma   90.00
#
_symmetry.space_group_name_H-M   'P 1'
#
loop_
_entity.id
_entity.type
_entity.pdbx_description
1 polymer ?
#
loop_
_entity_poly.entity_id
_entity_poly.type
_entity_poly.pdbx_seq_one_letter_code
_entity_poly.pdbx_strand_id
1 'polypeptide(L)'
;LQSVISIIFILLAYEKNLISPLIAVSDSWGINMNIFILPISFLVLVGISNSVNLTDGLDGLAAGCSGIVFYGLGTEILLKEQQELFVFSILCFSMSGICLGFLKYNSYPAKIFMGDTGSLSIGAILGSIALLTNSVFTLSIFSGIFIIESLSVMIQVGFFKITKKLFHRGKRIFLMAPLHHHFELKGVKEQKIVENFWKINILLVILGIVLKINL
;
A
#
# COMPACT_ATOMS: atom_id res chain seq x y z
N LEU A 1 2.13 -7.02 -18.40
CA LEU A 1 3.40 -7.41 -17.82
C LEU A 1 3.29 -7.64 -16.30
N GLN A 2 2.80 -6.66 -15.52
CA GLN A 2 2.62 -6.74 -14.06
C GLN A 2 1.91 -8.02 -13.60
N SER A 3 0.75 -8.33 -14.18
CA SER A 3 -0.04 -9.54 -13.83
C SER A 3 0.73 -10.84 -14.08
N VAL A 4 1.50 -10.92 -15.18
CA VAL A 4 2.30 -12.10 -15.50
C VAL A 4 3.41 -12.29 -14.46
N ILE A 5 4.14 -11.22 -14.13
CA ILE A 5 5.20 -11.29 -13.12
C ILE A 5 4.63 -11.67 -11.75
N SER A 6 3.49 -11.09 -11.36
CA SER A 6 2.82 -11.42 -10.09
C SER A 6 2.40 -12.89 -10.04
N ILE A 7 1.84 -13.44 -11.12
CA ILE A 7 1.44 -14.85 -11.18
C ILE A 7 2.68 -15.76 -11.05
N ILE A 8 3.74 -15.49 -11.79
CA ILE A 8 4.98 -16.27 -11.72
C ILE A 8 5.55 -16.24 -10.30
N PHE A 9 5.64 -15.05 -9.67
CA PHE A 9 6.11 -14.91 -8.29
C PHE A 9 5.29 -15.76 -7.33
N ILE A 10 3.95 -15.64 -7.39
CA ILE A 10 3.03 -16.35 -6.48
C ILE A 10 3.16 -17.86 -6.65
N LEU A 11 3.20 -18.37 -7.88
CA LEU A 11 3.31 -19.81 -8.13
C LEU A 11 4.64 -20.36 -7.61
N LEU A 12 5.76 -19.68 -7.88
CA LEU A 12 7.07 -20.09 -7.37
C LEU A 12 7.15 -20.01 -5.83
N ALA A 13 6.60 -18.96 -5.22
CA ALA A 13 6.60 -18.81 -3.77
C ALA A 13 5.67 -19.85 -3.09
N TYR A 14 4.54 -20.15 -3.70
CA TYR A 14 3.61 -21.16 -3.19
C TYR A 14 4.20 -22.59 -3.31
N GLU A 15 4.82 -22.93 -4.44
CA GLU A 15 5.50 -24.22 -4.63
C GLU A 15 6.61 -24.46 -3.59
N LYS A 16 7.30 -23.39 -3.20
CA LYS A 16 8.36 -23.45 -2.18
C LYS A 16 7.84 -23.31 -0.74
N ASN A 17 6.52 -23.33 -0.53
CA ASN A 17 5.87 -23.13 0.78
C ASN A 17 6.26 -21.83 1.49
N LEU A 18 6.60 -20.79 0.72
CA LEU A 18 6.95 -19.46 1.28
C LEU A 18 5.73 -18.59 1.53
N ILE A 19 4.58 -18.90 0.92
CA ILE A 19 3.31 -18.22 1.18
C ILE A 19 2.44 -19.12 2.04
N SER A 20 2.13 -18.69 3.25
CA SER A 20 1.24 -19.40 4.16
C SER A 20 -0.21 -19.33 3.67
N PRO A 21 -0.96 -20.46 3.67
CA PRO A 21 -2.39 -20.43 3.44
C PRO A 21 -3.19 -19.76 4.58
N LEU A 22 -2.55 -19.54 5.72
CA LEU A 22 -3.11 -18.83 6.88
C LEU A 22 -2.72 -17.36 6.79
N ILE A 23 -3.70 -16.46 6.78
CA ILE A 23 -3.47 -15.01 6.98
C ILE A 23 -3.49 -14.76 8.48
N ALA A 24 -2.33 -14.49 9.07
CA ALA A 24 -2.22 -14.18 10.48
C ALA A 24 -2.83 -12.80 10.77
N VAL A 25 -3.77 -12.75 11.69
CA VAL A 25 -4.36 -11.52 12.24
C VAL A 25 -3.66 -11.17 13.57
N SER A 26 -3.38 -12.20 14.38
CA SER A 26 -2.59 -12.10 15.61
C SER A 26 -1.61 -13.26 15.70
N ASP A 27 -0.83 -13.33 16.77
CA ASP A 27 0.09 -14.44 16.99
C ASP A 27 -0.65 -15.75 17.33
N SER A 28 -1.88 -15.63 17.86
CA SER A 28 -2.71 -16.77 18.27
C SER A 28 -3.84 -17.09 17.28
N TRP A 29 -4.19 -16.17 16.36
CA TRP A 29 -5.34 -16.32 15.49
C TRP A 29 -5.09 -15.84 14.06
N GLY A 30 -5.64 -16.58 13.12
CA GLY A 30 -5.59 -16.26 11.70
C GLY A 30 -6.70 -16.93 10.92
N ILE A 31 -6.89 -16.49 9.69
CA ILE A 31 -7.92 -16.99 8.77
C ILE A 31 -7.26 -17.92 7.76
N ASN A 32 -7.65 -19.20 7.76
CA ASN A 32 -7.14 -20.15 6.78
C ASN A 32 -7.89 -19.99 5.45
N MET A 33 -7.18 -19.54 4.44
CA MET A 33 -7.71 -19.31 3.10
C MET A 33 -7.54 -20.50 2.16
N ASN A 34 -6.82 -21.55 2.57
CA ASN A 34 -6.53 -22.69 1.72
C ASN A 34 -6.04 -22.26 0.33
N ILE A 35 -6.66 -22.80 -0.74
CA ILE A 35 -6.30 -22.45 -2.13
C ILE A 35 -6.65 -21.00 -2.50
N PHE A 36 -7.58 -20.37 -1.79
CA PHE A 36 -7.96 -18.97 -2.03
C PHE A 36 -6.83 -17.99 -1.72
N ILE A 37 -5.76 -18.45 -1.04
CA ILE A 37 -4.57 -17.63 -0.83
C ILE A 37 -3.94 -17.18 -2.16
N LEU A 38 -4.03 -17.98 -3.22
CA LEU A 38 -3.46 -17.65 -4.54
C LEU A 38 -4.11 -16.39 -5.16
N PRO A 39 -5.45 -16.36 -5.37
CA PRO A 39 -6.10 -15.14 -5.88
C PRO A 39 -5.98 -13.96 -4.91
N ILE A 40 -5.94 -14.18 -3.59
CA ILE A 40 -5.72 -13.13 -2.61
C ILE A 40 -4.31 -12.55 -2.76
N SER A 41 -3.28 -13.38 -2.87
CA SER A 41 -1.91 -12.94 -3.11
C SER A 41 -1.78 -12.11 -4.39
N PHE A 42 -2.49 -12.50 -5.44
CA PHE A 42 -2.55 -11.73 -6.69
C PHE A 42 -3.18 -10.35 -6.47
N LEU A 43 -4.31 -10.29 -5.75
CA LEU A 43 -4.97 -9.03 -5.41
C LEU A 43 -4.08 -8.14 -4.53
N VAL A 44 -3.35 -8.72 -3.57
CA VAL A 44 -2.40 -7.99 -2.73
C VAL A 44 -1.29 -7.39 -3.59
N LEU A 45 -0.60 -8.19 -4.41
CA LEU A 45 0.53 -7.68 -5.21
C LEU A 45 0.10 -6.63 -6.23
N VAL A 46 -0.91 -6.93 -7.03
CA VAL A 46 -1.39 -6.02 -8.07
C VAL A 46 -2.10 -4.82 -7.45
N GLY A 47 -2.89 -5.05 -6.40
CA GLY A 47 -3.64 -4.02 -5.70
C GLY A 47 -2.73 -2.99 -5.06
N ILE A 48 -1.78 -3.41 -4.20
CA ILE A 48 -0.90 -2.45 -3.52
C ILE A 48 0.05 -1.75 -4.49
N SER A 49 0.54 -2.45 -5.53
CA SER A 49 1.39 -1.85 -6.55
C SER A 49 0.66 -0.70 -7.27
N ASN A 50 -0.57 -0.94 -7.74
CA ASN A 50 -1.35 0.12 -8.38
C ASN A 50 -1.81 1.20 -7.39
N SER A 51 -2.06 0.85 -6.13
CA SER A 51 -2.47 1.81 -5.10
C SER A 51 -1.37 2.81 -4.78
N VAL A 52 -0.12 2.37 -4.67
CA VAL A 52 1.04 3.25 -4.53
C VAL A 52 1.19 4.15 -5.76
N ASN A 53 1.04 3.59 -6.96
CA ASN A 53 1.13 4.35 -8.20
C ASN A 53 0.04 5.43 -8.30
N LEU A 54 -1.21 5.11 -7.94
CA LEU A 54 -2.31 6.10 -7.90
C LEU A 54 -2.09 7.19 -6.83
N THR A 55 -1.28 6.92 -5.81
CA THR A 55 -0.96 7.89 -4.76
C THR A 55 0.19 8.82 -5.17
N ASP A 56 0.95 8.48 -6.22
CA ASP A 56 2.09 9.28 -6.73
C ASP A 56 1.62 10.47 -7.60
N GLY A 57 0.67 11.24 -7.09
CA GLY A 57 0.07 12.39 -7.78
C GLY A 57 0.48 13.76 -7.22
N LEU A 58 1.07 13.83 -6.01
CA LEU A 58 1.56 15.05 -5.37
C LEU A 58 3.00 14.88 -4.91
N ASP A 59 3.75 15.99 -4.90
CA ASP A 59 5.15 16.04 -4.48
C ASP A 59 5.36 15.44 -3.08
N GLY A 60 6.12 14.33 -3.01
CA GLY A 60 6.45 13.65 -1.77
C GLY A 60 5.35 12.76 -1.16
N LEU A 61 4.15 12.70 -1.74
CA LEU A 61 3.04 11.95 -1.15
C LEU A 61 3.33 10.44 -1.11
N ALA A 62 3.57 9.83 -2.27
CA ALA A 62 3.83 8.40 -2.38
C ALA A 62 5.12 7.99 -1.67
N ALA A 63 6.20 8.76 -1.84
CA ALA A 63 7.49 8.48 -1.20
C ALA A 63 7.40 8.53 0.33
N GLY A 64 6.74 9.55 0.89
CA GLY A 64 6.59 9.70 2.33
C GLY A 64 5.72 8.61 2.94
N CYS A 65 4.53 8.35 2.36
CA CYS A 65 3.67 7.26 2.82
C CYS A 65 4.37 5.90 2.73
N SER A 66 5.09 5.63 1.62
CA SER A 66 5.83 4.37 1.45
C SER A 66 6.94 4.21 2.50
N GLY A 67 7.70 5.26 2.78
CA GLY A 67 8.73 5.24 3.82
C GLY A 67 8.15 4.91 5.20
N ILE A 68 7.00 5.48 5.55
CA ILE A 68 6.29 5.23 6.80
C ILE A 68 5.81 3.77 6.86
N VAL A 69 5.20 3.27 5.77
CA VAL A 69 4.71 1.87 5.70
C VAL A 69 5.85 0.88 5.80
N PHE A 70 6.96 1.10 5.08
CA PHE A 70 8.14 0.24 5.19
C PHE A 70 8.71 0.23 6.61
N TYR A 71 8.81 1.39 7.25
CA TYR A 71 9.27 1.46 8.64
C TYR A 71 8.37 0.65 9.58
N GLY A 72 7.05 0.82 9.44
CA GLY A 72 6.06 0.06 10.21
C GLY A 72 6.16 -1.44 9.98
N LEU A 73 6.24 -1.86 8.71
CA LEU A 73 6.35 -3.27 8.33
C LEU A 73 7.66 -3.90 8.86
N GLY A 74 8.78 -3.18 8.74
CA GLY A 74 10.05 -3.62 9.31
C GLY A 74 9.99 -3.79 10.82
N THR A 75 9.32 -2.89 11.53
CA THR A 75 9.10 -2.98 12.98
C THR A 75 8.21 -4.16 13.33
N GLU A 76 7.11 -4.36 12.61
CA GLU A 76 6.20 -5.51 12.83
C GLU A 76 6.90 -6.83 12.63
N ILE A 77 7.71 -6.96 11.57
CA ILE A 77 8.47 -8.18 11.30
C ILE A 77 9.51 -8.43 12.39
N LEU A 78 10.17 -7.39 12.87
CA LEU A 78 11.16 -7.49 13.96
C LEU A 78 10.51 -7.99 15.26
N LEU A 79 9.29 -7.53 15.56
CA LEU A 79 8.53 -7.95 16.75
C LEU A 79 8.07 -9.40 16.72
N LYS A 80 8.10 -10.08 15.56
CA LYS A 80 7.82 -11.52 15.46
C LYS A 80 8.92 -12.41 16.08
N GLU A 81 10.10 -11.84 16.33
CA GLU A 81 11.27 -12.53 16.92
C GLU A 81 11.71 -13.79 16.15
N GLN A 82 11.29 -13.92 14.87
CA GLN A 82 11.65 -15.04 14.01
C GLN A 82 12.95 -14.72 13.26
N GLN A 83 14.01 -15.45 13.59
CA GLN A 83 15.36 -15.21 13.06
C GLN A 83 15.41 -15.27 11.53
N GLU A 84 14.59 -16.14 10.91
CA GLU A 84 14.50 -16.29 9.46
C GLU A 84 13.92 -15.04 8.77
N LEU A 85 13.08 -14.28 9.46
CA LEU A 85 12.43 -13.08 8.94
C LEU A 85 13.28 -11.80 9.11
N PHE A 86 14.37 -11.86 9.87
CA PHE A 86 15.18 -10.68 10.17
C PHE A 86 15.70 -9.97 8.93
N VAL A 87 16.02 -10.72 7.88
CA VAL A 87 16.48 -10.16 6.59
C VAL A 87 15.42 -9.27 5.95
N PHE A 88 14.14 -9.61 6.10
CA PHE A 88 13.04 -8.78 5.57
C PHE A 88 12.84 -7.49 6.37
N SER A 89 13.09 -7.53 7.68
CA SER A 89 13.09 -6.34 8.53
C SER A 89 14.19 -5.36 8.08
N ILE A 90 15.41 -5.84 7.85
CA ILE A 90 16.51 -5.01 7.31
C ILE A 90 16.14 -4.43 5.95
N LEU A 91 15.57 -5.23 5.06
CA LEU A 91 15.13 -4.77 3.75
C LEU A 91 14.08 -3.65 3.87
N CYS A 92 13.10 -3.80 4.77
CA CYS A 92 12.09 -2.79 5.02
C CYS A 92 12.70 -1.47 5.53
N PHE A 93 13.60 -1.52 6.51
CA PHE A 93 14.27 -0.31 6.99
C PHE A 93 15.16 0.34 5.92
N SER A 94 15.82 -0.47 5.09
CA SER A 94 16.59 0.03 3.94
C SER A 94 15.69 0.75 2.94
N MET A 95 14.53 0.15 2.59
CA MET A 95 13.56 0.77 1.69
C MET A 95 12.95 2.05 2.29
N SER A 96 12.68 2.07 3.60
CA SER A 96 12.28 3.29 4.30
C SER A 96 13.34 4.38 4.17
N GLY A 97 14.61 4.05 4.39
CA GLY A 97 15.74 4.96 4.21
C GLY A 97 15.87 5.49 2.79
N ILE A 98 15.67 4.64 1.77
CA ILE A 98 15.65 5.04 0.35
C ILE A 98 14.53 6.04 0.09
N CYS A 99 13.32 5.78 0.58
CA CYS A 99 12.20 6.70 0.44
C CYS A 99 12.47 8.06 1.10
N LEU A 100 13.05 8.07 2.30
CA LEU A 100 13.44 9.30 3.00
C LEU A 100 14.55 10.06 2.26
N GLY A 101 15.53 9.35 1.70
CA GLY A 101 16.58 9.95 0.87
C GLY A 101 16.01 10.56 -0.41
N PHE A 102 15.06 9.88 -1.05
CA PHE A 102 14.35 10.37 -2.23
C PHE A 102 13.52 11.62 -1.93
N LEU A 103 12.85 11.68 -0.78
CA LEU A 103 12.07 12.83 -0.35
C LEU A 103 12.86 14.14 -0.30
N LYS A 104 14.18 14.09 -0.07
CA LYS A 104 15.04 15.29 -0.11
C LYS A 104 14.93 16.04 -1.44
N TYR A 105 14.64 15.33 -2.53
CA TYR A 105 14.54 15.89 -3.86
C TYR A 105 13.10 15.87 -4.41
N ASN A 106 12.23 15.05 -3.85
CA ASN A 106 10.84 14.88 -4.28
C ASN A 106 9.82 15.65 -3.42
N SER A 107 10.24 16.25 -2.27
CA SER A 107 9.35 17.14 -1.51
C SER A 107 9.11 18.46 -2.26
N TYR A 108 7.92 19.04 -2.02
CA TYR A 108 7.48 20.27 -2.67
C TYR A 108 8.45 21.46 -2.46
N PRO A 109 8.86 22.20 -3.51
CA PRO A 109 8.64 21.89 -4.91
C PRO A 109 9.62 20.78 -5.38
N ALA A 110 9.08 19.71 -5.96
CA ALA A 110 9.88 18.55 -6.36
C ALA A 110 10.89 18.90 -7.46
N LYS A 111 12.10 18.35 -7.32
CA LYS A 111 13.16 18.42 -8.33
C LYS A 111 13.26 17.17 -9.18
N ILE A 112 12.77 16.05 -8.64
CA ILE A 112 12.71 14.74 -9.31
C ILE A 112 11.36 14.08 -9.01
N PHE A 113 10.88 13.27 -9.95
CA PHE A 113 9.63 12.52 -9.84
C PHE A 113 9.91 11.02 -9.82
N MET A 114 9.07 10.27 -9.11
CA MET A 114 9.23 8.82 -8.97
C MET A 114 8.86 8.07 -10.24
N GLY A 115 7.72 8.44 -10.82
CA GLY A 115 7.15 7.80 -12.02
C GLY A 115 6.69 6.37 -11.78
N ASP A 116 6.08 5.77 -12.80
CA ASP A 116 5.48 4.44 -12.73
C ASP A 116 6.49 3.34 -12.35
N THR A 117 7.72 3.45 -12.83
CA THR A 117 8.78 2.47 -12.53
C THR A 117 9.07 2.42 -11.04
N GLY A 118 9.14 3.57 -10.36
CA GLY A 118 9.40 3.65 -8.94
C GLY A 118 8.18 3.25 -8.12
N SER A 119 7.04 3.87 -8.37
CA SER A 119 5.82 3.69 -7.58
C SER A 119 5.26 2.27 -7.66
N LEU A 120 5.21 1.67 -8.87
CA LEU A 120 4.78 0.27 -9.04
C LEU A 120 5.73 -0.71 -8.36
N SER A 121 7.06 -0.45 -8.45
CA SER A 121 8.06 -1.31 -7.81
C SER A 121 7.98 -1.25 -6.28
N ILE A 122 7.81 -0.06 -5.70
CA ILE A 122 7.64 0.12 -4.26
C ILE A 122 6.44 -0.67 -3.75
N GLY A 123 5.29 -0.55 -4.42
CA GLY A 123 4.09 -1.29 -4.04
C GLY A 123 4.27 -2.81 -4.20
N ALA A 124 4.94 -3.26 -5.27
CA ALA A 124 5.23 -4.68 -5.48
C ALA A 124 6.15 -5.24 -4.37
N ILE A 125 7.17 -4.49 -3.94
CA ILE A 125 8.07 -4.88 -2.84
C ILE A 125 7.29 -4.98 -1.52
N LEU A 126 6.43 -3.99 -1.20
CA LEU A 126 5.58 -4.03 0.00
C LEU A 126 4.69 -5.27 0.01
N GLY A 127 3.99 -5.54 -1.09
CA GLY A 127 3.11 -6.70 -1.21
C GLY A 127 3.87 -8.02 -1.12
N SER A 128 5.04 -8.12 -1.76
CA SER A 128 5.87 -9.33 -1.74
C SER A 128 6.39 -9.64 -0.33
N ILE A 129 6.92 -8.62 0.37
CA ILE A 129 7.41 -8.80 1.75
C ILE A 129 6.24 -9.24 2.65
N ALA A 130 5.08 -8.59 2.56
CA ALA A 130 3.94 -8.93 3.40
C ALA A 130 3.43 -10.37 3.17
N LEU A 131 3.47 -10.87 1.94
CA LEU A 131 3.12 -12.25 1.63
C LEU A 131 4.14 -13.24 2.20
N LEU A 132 5.43 -12.98 2.02
CA LEU A 132 6.51 -13.85 2.46
C LEU A 132 6.68 -13.87 4.00
N THR A 133 6.29 -12.80 4.67
CA THR A 133 6.38 -12.67 6.13
C THR A 133 5.06 -12.91 6.85
N ASN A 134 4.00 -13.28 6.11
CA ASN A 134 2.64 -13.42 6.65
C ASN A 134 2.14 -12.16 7.40
N SER A 135 2.40 -10.98 6.81
CA SER A 135 2.05 -9.65 7.35
C SER A 135 0.94 -8.97 6.52
N VAL A 136 0.17 -9.74 5.74
CA VAL A 136 -0.84 -9.19 4.83
C VAL A 136 -1.91 -8.39 5.57
N PHE A 137 -2.38 -8.88 6.72
CA PHE A 137 -3.37 -8.18 7.54
C PHE A 137 -2.80 -6.84 8.03
N THR A 138 -1.62 -6.84 8.60
CA THR A 138 -0.94 -5.64 9.11
C THR A 138 -0.65 -4.65 7.98
N LEU A 139 -0.18 -5.14 6.82
CA LEU A 139 0.01 -4.30 5.64
C LEU A 139 -1.30 -3.62 5.21
N SER A 140 -2.44 -4.30 5.29
CA SER A 140 -3.74 -3.70 4.92
C SER A 140 -4.10 -2.49 5.77
N ILE A 141 -3.72 -2.49 7.04
CA ILE A 141 -3.90 -1.36 7.96
C ILE A 141 -2.88 -0.25 7.63
N PHE A 142 -1.60 -0.60 7.53
CA PHE A 142 -0.52 0.37 7.25
C PHE A 142 -0.72 1.09 5.91
N SER A 143 -1.25 0.37 4.92
CA SER A 143 -1.50 0.88 3.57
C SER A 143 -2.85 1.59 3.42
N GLY A 144 -3.52 1.95 4.52
CA GLY A 144 -4.85 2.54 4.48
C GLY A 144 -4.96 3.78 3.60
N ILE A 145 -3.93 4.62 3.55
CA ILE A 145 -3.87 5.77 2.62
C ILE A 145 -3.89 5.29 1.17
N PHE A 146 -3.04 4.35 0.79
CA PHE A 146 -3.00 3.79 -0.58
C PHE A 146 -4.33 3.15 -0.97
N ILE A 147 -4.95 2.41 -0.03
CA ILE A 147 -6.25 1.76 -0.23
C ILE A 147 -7.35 2.80 -0.45
N ILE A 148 -7.43 3.84 0.37
CA ILE A 148 -8.46 4.89 0.26
C ILE A 148 -8.30 5.65 -1.06
N GLU A 149 -7.09 5.98 -1.48
CA GLU A 149 -6.82 6.61 -2.76
C GLU A 149 -7.36 5.77 -3.93
N SER A 150 -7.03 4.49 -3.95
CA SER A 150 -7.50 3.55 -4.99
C SER A 150 -9.01 3.34 -4.95
N LEU A 151 -9.58 3.14 -3.76
CA LEU A 151 -11.02 3.00 -3.60
C LEU A 151 -11.77 4.24 -4.08
N SER A 152 -11.23 5.43 -3.85
CA SER A 152 -11.85 6.66 -4.34
C SER A 152 -11.99 6.68 -5.87
N VAL A 153 -10.97 6.17 -6.59
CA VAL A 153 -10.99 6.03 -8.05
C VAL A 153 -12.01 4.98 -8.48
N MET A 154 -11.99 3.81 -7.84
CA MET A 154 -12.92 2.72 -8.16
C MET A 154 -14.39 3.15 -7.96
N ILE A 155 -14.69 3.80 -6.83
CA ILE A 155 -16.01 4.33 -6.50
C ILE A 155 -16.43 5.40 -7.50
N GLN A 156 -15.56 6.36 -7.78
CA GLN A 156 -15.83 7.44 -8.74
C GLN A 156 -16.17 6.90 -10.12
N VAL A 157 -15.30 6.01 -10.65
CA VAL A 157 -15.49 5.42 -11.99
C VAL A 157 -16.72 4.53 -12.04
N GLY A 158 -16.94 3.70 -11.02
CA GLY A 158 -18.10 2.83 -10.91
C GLY A 158 -19.41 3.65 -10.89
N PHE A 159 -19.49 4.63 -10.00
CA PHE A 159 -20.66 5.48 -9.87
C PHE A 159 -20.94 6.29 -11.16
N PHE A 160 -19.90 6.84 -11.78
CA PHE A 160 -20.03 7.57 -13.03
C PHE A 160 -20.58 6.68 -14.15
N LYS A 161 -20.07 5.45 -14.30
CA LYS A 161 -20.55 4.49 -15.31
C LYS A 161 -22.00 4.07 -15.05
N ILE A 162 -22.35 3.77 -13.80
CA ILE A 162 -23.71 3.36 -13.42
C ILE A 162 -24.70 4.50 -13.68
N THR A 163 -24.42 5.72 -13.22
CA THR A 163 -25.31 6.86 -13.43
C THR A 163 -25.43 7.25 -14.89
N LYS A 164 -24.33 7.15 -15.67
CA LYS A 164 -24.37 7.36 -17.11
C LYS A 164 -25.29 6.35 -17.82
N LYS A 165 -25.25 5.09 -17.39
CA LYS A 165 -26.10 4.03 -17.95
C LYS A 165 -27.58 4.22 -17.58
N LEU A 166 -27.87 4.58 -16.32
CA LEU A 166 -29.24 4.70 -15.81
C LEU A 166 -29.92 6.02 -16.19
N PHE A 167 -29.18 7.13 -16.15
CA PHE A 167 -29.73 8.48 -16.32
C PHE A 167 -29.22 9.21 -17.57
N HIS A 168 -28.46 8.53 -18.45
CA HIS A 168 -27.80 9.10 -19.61
C HIS A 168 -26.87 10.29 -19.30
N ARG A 169 -26.59 10.53 -18.01
CA ARG A 169 -25.67 11.55 -17.50
C ARG A 169 -24.80 10.96 -16.40
N GLY A 170 -23.48 10.97 -16.58
CA GLY A 170 -22.53 10.56 -15.57
C GLY A 170 -22.49 11.58 -14.42
N LYS A 171 -22.74 11.13 -13.18
CA LYS A 171 -22.58 11.93 -11.97
C LYS A 171 -21.25 11.58 -11.28
N ARG A 172 -20.66 12.53 -10.59
CA ARG A 172 -19.43 12.35 -9.81
C ARG A 172 -19.76 12.43 -8.32
N ILE A 173 -19.10 11.59 -7.51
CA ILE A 173 -19.17 11.64 -6.04
C ILE A 173 -18.13 12.64 -5.54
N PHE A 174 -16.90 12.49 -5.99
CA PHE A 174 -15.80 13.40 -5.68
C PHE A 174 -15.64 14.44 -6.80
N LEU A 175 -15.11 15.61 -6.49
CA LEU A 175 -14.78 16.63 -7.50
C LEU A 175 -13.80 16.02 -8.53
N MET A 176 -12.80 15.29 -8.02
CA MET A 176 -11.85 14.49 -8.78
C MET A 176 -11.42 13.29 -7.94
N ALA A 177 -10.96 12.22 -8.55
CA ALA A 177 -10.31 11.08 -7.90
C ALA A 177 -8.96 10.83 -8.59
N PRO A 178 -7.94 10.41 -7.84
CA PRO A 178 -7.88 10.07 -6.40
C PRO A 178 -8.19 11.23 -5.43
N LEU A 179 -8.33 10.93 -4.11
CA LEU A 179 -8.78 11.90 -3.10
C LEU A 179 -7.87 13.12 -2.93
N HIS A 180 -6.57 12.98 -3.10
CA HIS A 180 -5.67 14.12 -3.02
C HIS A 180 -6.06 15.22 -4.01
N HIS A 181 -6.44 14.89 -5.24
CA HIS A 181 -6.95 15.87 -6.23
C HIS A 181 -8.31 16.47 -5.84
N HIS A 182 -9.15 15.72 -5.11
CA HIS A 182 -10.39 16.27 -4.57
C HIS A 182 -10.11 17.41 -3.59
N PHE A 183 -9.11 17.24 -2.72
CA PHE A 183 -8.71 18.28 -1.76
C PHE A 183 -8.02 19.47 -2.43
N GLU A 184 -7.21 19.25 -3.47
CA GLU A 184 -6.66 20.35 -4.27
C GLU A 184 -7.76 21.21 -4.88
N LEU A 185 -8.77 20.57 -5.52
CA LEU A 185 -9.91 21.28 -6.12
C LEU A 185 -10.79 21.97 -5.08
N LYS A 186 -10.70 21.61 -3.79
CA LYS A 186 -11.28 22.35 -2.68
C LYS A 186 -10.43 23.54 -2.22
N GLY A 187 -9.30 23.79 -2.83
CA GLY A 187 -8.40 24.89 -2.51
C GLY A 187 -7.44 24.61 -1.35
N VAL A 188 -7.28 23.34 -0.93
CA VAL A 188 -6.28 22.98 0.09
C VAL A 188 -4.90 22.96 -0.58
N LYS A 189 -3.91 23.62 0.03
CA LYS A 189 -2.53 23.62 -0.48
C LYS A 189 -1.95 22.22 -0.51
N GLU A 190 -1.22 21.89 -1.57
CA GLU A 190 -0.59 20.58 -1.80
C GLU A 190 0.22 20.09 -0.58
N GLN A 191 1.14 20.93 -0.08
CA GLN A 191 1.94 20.61 1.10
C GLN A 191 1.09 20.18 2.30
N LYS A 192 -0.07 20.86 2.51
CA LYS A 192 -0.96 20.56 3.63
C LYS A 192 -1.68 19.23 3.45
N ILE A 193 -2.02 18.86 2.20
CA ILE A 193 -2.61 17.56 1.86
C ILE A 193 -1.59 16.48 2.19
N VAL A 194 -0.36 16.60 1.70
CA VAL A 194 0.73 15.64 1.89
C VAL A 194 1.04 15.44 3.38
N GLU A 195 1.23 16.53 4.14
CA GLU A 195 1.45 16.47 5.58
C GLU A 195 0.33 15.75 6.34
N ASN A 196 -0.93 16.03 5.98
CA ASN A 196 -2.07 15.38 6.63
C ASN A 196 -2.10 13.88 6.31
N PHE A 197 -1.82 13.48 5.08
CA PHE A 197 -1.77 12.08 4.69
C PHE A 197 -0.63 11.33 5.40
N TRP A 198 0.55 11.93 5.54
CA TRP A 198 1.63 11.36 6.33
C TRP A 198 1.23 11.16 7.79
N LYS A 199 0.59 12.16 8.42
CA LYS A 199 0.11 12.08 9.81
C LYS A 199 -0.89 10.93 9.98
N ILE A 200 -1.87 10.84 9.07
CA ILE A 200 -2.85 9.75 9.10
C ILE A 200 -2.14 8.39 8.91
N ASN A 201 -1.18 8.32 8.00
CA ASN A 201 -0.44 7.07 7.75
C ASN A 201 0.39 6.65 8.96
N ILE A 202 1.03 7.59 9.66
CA ILE A 202 1.74 7.32 10.93
C ILE A 202 0.76 6.76 11.98
N LEU A 203 -0.42 7.36 12.12
CA LEU A 203 -1.45 6.85 13.04
C LEU A 203 -1.91 5.45 12.68
N LEU A 204 -2.07 5.13 11.41
CA LEU A 204 -2.42 3.78 10.94
C LEU A 204 -1.31 2.77 11.25
N VAL A 205 -0.05 3.15 11.09
CA VAL A 205 1.09 2.28 11.44
C VAL A 205 1.12 2.04 12.95
N ILE A 206 0.97 3.08 13.77
CA ILE A 206 0.91 2.93 15.22
C ILE A 206 -0.25 2.02 15.63
N LEU A 207 -1.45 2.27 15.07
CA LEU A 207 -2.63 1.46 15.33
C LEU A 207 -2.39 -0.02 14.99
N GLY A 208 -1.84 -0.31 13.80
CA GLY A 208 -1.60 -1.69 13.39
C GLY A 208 -0.55 -2.40 14.24
N ILE A 209 0.51 -1.70 14.70
CA ILE A 209 1.48 -2.26 15.65
C ILE A 209 0.82 -2.55 17.00
N VAL A 210 0.03 -1.61 17.53
CA VAL A 210 -0.69 -1.78 18.80
C VAL A 210 -1.67 -2.95 18.74
N LEU A 211 -2.42 -3.07 17.64
CA LEU A 211 -3.33 -4.20 17.41
C LEU A 211 -2.56 -5.53 17.38
N LYS A 212 -1.41 -5.56 16.71
CA LYS A 212 -0.58 -6.77 16.62
C LYS A 212 -0.03 -7.21 17.96
N ILE A 213 0.34 -6.28 18.85
CA ILE A 213 0.87 -6.60 20.19
C ILE A 213 -0.25 -7.06 21.14
N ASN A 214 -1.48 -6.56 20.98
CA ASN A 214 -2.58 -6.82 21.91
C ASN A 214 -3.51 -7.96 21.48
N LEU A 215 -3.39 -8.46 20.26
CA LEU A 215 -4.14 -9.59 19.71
C LEU A 215 -3.29 -10.86 19.69
#